data_3584a6d97b466e5fc281215bc01d875f
#
_entry.id   3584a6d97b466e5fc281215bc01d875f
#
_cell.length_a   1.000
_cell.length_b   1.000
_cell.length_c   1.000
_cell.angle_alpha   90.00
_cell.angle_beta   90.00
_cell.angle_gamma   90.00
#
_symmetry.space_group_name_H-M   'P 1'
#
loop_
_entity.id
_entity.type
_entity.pdbx_description
1 polymer ?
#
loop_
_entity_poly.entity_id
_entity_poly.type
_entity_poly.pdbx_seq_one_letter_code
_entity_poly.pdbx_strand_id
1 'polypeptide(L)'
;MKLSDIDLNLFVVFDAIYTEGNLTRAGEIIGITQPAVSNSLSRLRNLFDDPLFVRTAEGMVPTPVAQNIIGSVRQALGLIRCSVQESESFDAKVSDKRFRVSMTDLNQAIV
;
A
#
# COMPACT_ATOMS: atom_id res chain seq x y z
N MET A 1 -0.21 -19.82 -3.41
CA MET A 1 -0.72 -18.79 -2.49
C MET A 1 -1.79 -17.97 -3.15
N LYS A 2 -2.89 -17.78 -2.47
CA LYS A 2 -3.98 -16.95 -3.01
C LYS A 2 -3.84 -15.52 -2.54
N LEU A 3 -4.22 -14.58 -3.38
CA LEU A 3 -4.19 -13.18 -3.02
C LEU A 3 -5.07 -12.91 -1.79
N SER A 4 -6.17 -13.62 -1.65
CA SER A 4 -7.07 -13.46 -0.52
C SER A 4 -6.42 -13.88 0.81
N ASP A 5 -5.33 -14.62 0.77
CA ASP A 5 -4.60 -15.03 1.97
C ASP A 5 -3.58 -13.97 2.41
N ILE A 6 -3.42 -12.92 1.63
CA ILE A 6 -2.44 -11.87 1.90
C ILE A 6 -3.16 -10.64 2.45
N ASP A 7 -2.65 -10.12 3.56
CA ASP A 7 -3.13 -8.87 4.11
C ASP A 7 -2.53 -7.72 3.30
N LEU A 8 -3.33 -7.09 2.47
CA LEU A 8 -2.84 -6.04 1.57
C LEU A 8 -2.34 -4.81 2.31
N ASN A 9 -2.74 -4.63 3.58
CA ASN A 9 -2.19 -3.55 4.39
C ASN A 9 -0.69 -3.68 4.60
N LEU A 10 -0.15 -4.91 4.47
CA LEU A 10 1.29 -5.10 4.57
C LEU A 10 2.05 -4.28 3.55
N PHE A 11 1.47 -4.07 2.38
CA PHE A 11 2.14 -3.31 1.32
C PHE A 11 2.14 -1.81 1.59
N VAL A 12 1.14 -1.32 2.31
CA VAL A 12 1.13 0.07 2.78
C VAL A 12 2.29 0.26 3.76
N VAL A 13 2.48 -0.69 4.67
CA VAL A 13 3.59 -0.65 5.62
C VAL A 13 4.93 -0.74 4.88
N PHE A 14 5.03 -1.64 3.91
CA PHE A 14 6.24 -1.81 3.12
C PHE A 14 6.65 -0.49 2.45
N ASP A 15 5.70 0.16 1.79
CA ASP A 15 5.97 1.43 1.13
C ASP A 15 6.39 2.51 2.11
N ALA A 16 5.76 2.56 3.28
CA ALA A 16 6.11 3.55 4.30
C ALA A 16 7.53 3.34 4.82
N ILE A 17 7.93 2.09 5.06
CA ILE A 17 9.29 1.80 5.53
C ILE A 17 10.29 2.16 4.43
N TYR A 18 9.97 1.82 3.18
CA TYR A 18 10.86 2.11 2.05
C TYR A 18 11.09 3.62 1.92
N THR A 19 10.02 4.38 2.05
CA THR A 19 10.09 5.84 1.89
C THR A 19 10.81 6.50 3.05
N GLU A 20 10.49 6.09 4.29
CA GLU A 20 11.00 6.78 5.47
C GLU A 20 12.37 6.25 5.93
N GLY A 21 12.66 4.99 5.66
CA GLY A 21 13.91 4.38 6.13
C GLY A 21 13.97 4.24 7.65
N ASN A 22 12.83 4.22 8.31
CA ASN A 22 12.73 4.24 9.77
C ASN A 22 11.38 3.68 10.18
N LEU A 23 11.39 2.68 11.05
CA LEU A 23 10.16 2.00 11.45
C LEU A 23 9.22 2.90 12.26
N THR A 24 9.78 3.72 13.14
CA THR A 24 8.99 4.63 13.96
C THR A 24 8.29 5.67 13.08
N ARG A 25 9.05 6.26 12.16
CA ARG A 25 8.49 7.26 11.25
C ARG A 25 7.43 6.64 10.33
N ALA A 26 7.69 5.43 9.85
CA ALA A 26 6.71 4.75 9.01
C ALA A 26 5.39 4.59 9.76
N GLY A 27 5.46 4.18 11.03
CA GLY A 27 4.26 4.04 11.84
C GLY A 27 3.52 5.36 12.02
N GLU A 28 4.27 6.43 12.26
CA GLU A 28 3.68 7.77 12.43
C GLU A 28 2.93 8.20 11.18
N ILE A 29 3.53 7.96 10.02
CA ILE A 29 2.94 8.37 8.74
C ILE A 29 1.62 7.64 8.47
N ILE A 30 1.57 6.34 8.77
CA ILE A 30 0.38 5.55 8.45
C ILE A 30 -0.55 5.37 9.67
N GLY A 31 -0.19 5.92 10.82
CA GLY A 31 -1.07 5.95 11.97
C GLY A 31 -1.11 4.67 12.78
N ILE A 32 -0.01 3.94 12.85
CA ILE A 32 0.08 2.74 13.69
C ILE A 32 1.33 2.81 14.55
N THR A 33 1.40 1.94 15.55
CA THR A 33 2.53 1.93 16.47
C THR A 33 3.75 1.30 15.83
N GLN A 34 4.92 1.60 16.38
CA GLN A 34 6.16 1.00 15.90
C GLN A 34 6.16 -0.53 16.06
N PRO A 35 5.68 -1.10 17.17
CA PRO A 35 5.57 -2.56 17.25
C PRO A 35 4.68 -3.16 16.17
N ALA A 36 3.61 -2.45 15.79
CA ALA A 36 2.74 -2.92 14.72
C ALA A 36 3.47 -2.92 13.38
N VAL A 37 4.30 -1.90 13.14
CA VAL A 37 5.13 -1.84 11.93
C VAL A 37 6.11 -3.03 11.91
N SER A 38 6.77 -3.28 13.05
CA SER A 38 7.72 -4.39 13.16
C SER A 38 7.04 -5.73 12.92
N ASN A 39 5.85 -5.90 13.46
CA ASN A 39 5.08 -7.13 13.25
C ASN A 39 4.73 -7.32 11.77
N SER A 40 4.29 -6.25 11.13
CA SER A 40 3.98 -6.29 9.70
C SER A 40 5.21 -6.63 8.88
N LEU A 41 6.36 -6.06 9.24
CA LEU A 41 7.61 -6.37 8.55
C LEU A 41 7.99 -7.84 8.70
N SER A 42 7.78 -8.41 9.88
CA SER A 42 8.04 -9.84 10.10
C SER A 42 7.17 -10.69 9.17
N ARG A 43 5.90 -10.32 9.03
CA ARG A 43 4.99 -11.04 8.14
C ARG A 43 5.41 -10.89 6.67
N LEU A 44 5.86 -9.70 6.29
CA LEU A 44 6.37 -9.47 4.94
C LEU A 44 7.63 -10.30 4.68
N ARG A 45 8.52 -10.40 5.66
CA ARG A 45 9.73 -11.20 5.53
C ARG A 45 9.40 -12.66 5.29
N ASN A 46 8.38 -13.16 5.97
CA ASN A 46 7.93 -14.54 5.76
C ASN A 46 7.29 -14.71 4.40
N LEU A 47 6.52 -13.73 3.96
CA LEU A 47 5.83 -13.80 2.68
C LEU A 47 6.81 -13.86 1.52
N PHE A 48 7.88 -13.07 1.57
CA PHE A 48 8.87 -13.00 0.49
C PHE A 48 10.11 -13.84 0.74
N ASP A 49 10.21 -14.45 1.91
CA ASP A 49 11.38 -15.23 2.32
C ASP A 49 12.66 -14.41 2.14
N ASP A 50 12.62 -13.18 2.63
CA ASP A 50 13.71 -12.22 2.48
C ASP A 50 13.61 -11.18 3.60
N PRO A 51 14.74 -10.64 4.09
CA PRO A 51 14.70 -9.60 5.14
C PRO A 51 14.02 -8.32 4.69
N LEU A 52 14.03 -8.00 3.40
CA LEU A 52 13.46 -6.82 2.78
C LEU A 52 14.12 -5.51 3.21
N PHE A 53 14.39 -5.35 4.49
CA PHE A 53 15.11 -4.18 5.01
C PHE A 53 16.11 -4.64 6.04
N VAL A 54 17.29 -4.03 6.02
CA VAL A 54 18.33 -4.31 7.01
C VAL A 54 18.68 -3.02 7.72
N ARG A 55 18.94 -3.14 9.01
CA ARG A 55 19.29 -1.98 9.83
C ARG A 55 20.75 -1.62 9.62
N THR A 56 20.99 -0.36 9.31
CA THR A 56 22.33 0.18 9.14
C THR A 56 22.45 1.48 9.93
N ALA A 57 23.63 2.08 9.89
CA ALA A 57 23.85 3.37 10.53
C ALA A 57 22.95 4.45 9.93
N GLU A 58 22.59 4.31 8.66
CA GLU A 58 21.71 5.27 7.99
C GLU A 58 20.21 4.94 8.16
N GLY A 59 19.89 3.87 8.88
CA GLY A 59 18.51 3.45 9.09
C GLY A 59 18.22 2.13 8.41
N MET A 60 16.95 1.95 8.06
CA MET A 60 16.51 0.71 7.39
C MET A 60 16.75 0.85 5.90
N VAL A 61 17.56 -0.04 5.36
CA VAL A 61 17.97 -0.01 3.95
C VAL A 61 17.36 -1.19 3.22
N PRO A 62 16.76 -0.98 2.04
CA PRO A 62 16.11 -2.08 1.32
C PRO A 62 17.10 -3.06 0.73
N THR A 63 16.74 -4.33 0.75
CA THR A 63 17.48 -5.39 0.08
C THR A 63 17.23 -5.33 -1.42
N PRO A 64 18.02 -6.07 -2.24
CA PRO A 64 17.71 -6.14 -3.67
C PRO A 64 16.30 -6.65 -3.97
N VAL A 65 15.78 -7.57 -3.17
CA VAL A 65 14.41 -8.05 -3.36
C VAL A 65 13.43 -6.90 -3.13
N ALA A 66 13.61 -6.14 -2.05
CA ALA A 66 12.74 -5.00 -1.77
C ALA A 66 12.81 -3.98 -2.91
N GLN A 67 14.00 -3.73 -3.44
CA GLN A 67 14.18 -2.81 -4.56
C GLN A 67 13.47 -3.30 -5.81
N ASN A 68 13.43 -4.61 -6.02
CA ASN A 68 12.78 -5.19 -7.19
C ASN A 68 11.26 -5.07 -7.11
N ILE A 69 10.68 -5.17 -5.91
CA ILE A 69 9.23 -5.20 -5.80
C ILE A 69 8.59 -3.84 -5.51
N ILE A 70 9.40 -2.84 -5.13
CA ILE A 70 8.83 -1.54 -4.73
C ILE A 70 8.04 -0.88 -5.87
N GLY A 71 8.51 -0.99 -7.09
CA GLY A 71 7.82 -0.39 -8.22
C GLY A 71 6.42 -0.97 -8.42
N SER A 72 6.29 -2.29 -8.37
CA SER A 72 5.00 -2.95 -8.50
C SER A 72 4.09 -2.62 -7.33
N VAL A 73 4.63 -2.59 -6.12
CA VAL A 73 3.85 -2.25 -4.93
C VAL A 73 3.29 -0.84 -5.05
N ARG A 74 4.14 0.13 -5.40
CA ARG A 74 3.71 1.51 -5.53
C ARG A 74 2.71 1.70 -6.65
N GLN A 75 2.90 0.99 -7.75
CA GLN A 75 1.96 1.06 -8.86
C GLN A 75 0.59 0.52 -8.43
N ALA A 76 0.57 -0.61 -7.75
CA ALA A 76 -0.67 -1.21 -7.28
C ALA A 76 -1.39 -0.30 -6.28
N LEU A 77 -0.65 0.23 -5.31
CA LEU A 77 -1.22 1.15 -4.33
C LEU A 77 -1.75 2.41 -4.99
N GLY A 78 -1.03 2.92 -5.98
CA GLY A 78 -1.45 4.09 -6.74
C GLY A 78 -2.73 3.84 -7.49
N LEU A 79 -2.86 2.68 -8.13
CA LEU A 79 -4.07 2.34 -8.86
C LEU A 79 -5.27 2.21 -7.92
N ILE A 80 -5.07 1.60 -6.77
CA ILE A 80 -6.14 1.47 -5.78
C ILE A 80 -6.55 2.86 -5.29
N ARG A 81 -5.58 3.72 -4.99
CA ARG A 81 -5.84 5.08 -4.53
C ARG A 81 -6.62 5.87 -5.58
N CYS A 82 -6.24 5.75 -6.84
CA CYS A 82 -6.94 6.41 -7.93
C CYS A 82 -8.39 5.93 -8.04
N SER A 83 -8.62 4.63 -7.87
CA SER A 83 -9.96 4.07 -7.89
C SER A 83 -10.84 4.69 -6.82
N VAL A 84 -10.30 4.82 -5.60
CA VAL A 84 -11.05 5.40 -4.50
C VAL A 84 -11.34 6.87 -4.77
N GLN A 85 -10.36 7.62 -5.26
CA GLN A 85 -10.53 9.03 -5.57
C GLN A 85 -11.55 9.23 -6.69
N GLU A 86 -11.50 8.39 -7.71
CA GLU A 86 -12.48 8.46 -8.81
C GLU A 86 -13.87 8.18 -8.30
N SER A 87 -14.02 7.19 -7.43
CA SER A 87 -15.30 6.85 -6.86
C SER A 87 -15.86 8.00 -6.03
N GLU A 88 -15.04 8.61 -5.20
CA GLU A 88 -15.43 9.76 -4.39
C GLU A 88 -15.85 10.93 -5.26
N SER A 89 -15.06 11.20 -6.30
CA SER A 89 -15.35 12.28 -7.23
C SER A 89 -16.65 12.01 -7.98
N PHE A 90 -16.85 10.78 -8.39
CA PHE A 90 -18.05 10.35 -9.09
C PHE A 90 -19.28 10.51 -8.20
N ASP A 91 -19.18 10.08 -6.97
CA ASP A 91 -20.28 10.17 -6.01
C ASP A 91 -20.67 11.62 -5.74
N ALA A 92 -19.70 12.49 -5.60
CA ALA A 92 -19.96 13.90 -5.38
C ALA A 92 -20.69 14.49 -6.59
N LYS A 93 -20.27 14.14 -7.78
CA LYS A 93 -20.89 14.59 -9.00
C LYS A 93 -22.33 14.11 -9.12
N VAL A 94 -22.54 12.85 -8.85
CA VAL A 94 -23.86 12.24 -8.89
C VAL A 94 -24.78 12.91 -7.88
N SER A 95 -24.26 13.14 -6.69
CA SER A 95 -24.99 13.79 -5.62
C SER A 95 -25.47 15.16 -6.05
N ASP A 96 -24.57 15.95 -6.61
CA ASP A 96 -24.85 17.31 -7.04
C ASP A 96 -25.92 17.35 -8.11
N LYS A 97 -25.87 16.42 -9.02
CA LYS A 97 -26.71 16.44 -10.21
C LYS A 97 -27.94 15.57 -10.09
N ARG A 98 -28.08 14.89 -8.97
CA ARG A 98 -29.18 13.94 -8.83
C ARG A 98 -29.14 12.87 -9.89
N PHE A 99 -27.97 12.46 -10.26
CA PHE A 99 -27.75 11.59 -11.38
C PHE A 99 -27.04 10.32 -10.95
N ARG A 100 -27.51 9.17 -11.43
CA ARG A 100 -26.88 7.87 -11.10
C ARG A 100 -26.35 7.20 -12.36
N VAL A 101 -25.09 6.83 -12.33
CA VAL A 101 -24.45 6.07 -13.40
C VAL A 101 -23.87 4.85 -12.75
N SER A 102 -24.11 3.76 -13.34
CA SER A 102 -23.52 2.57 -12.78
C SER A 102 -22.09 2.40 -13.16
N MET A 103 -21.67 2.05 -13.20
CA MET A 103 -20.50 1.67 -13.38
C MET A 103 -19.81 0.89 -13.79
N THR A 104 -19.99 1.45 -14.34
CA THR A 104 -19.33 1.08 -14.65
C THR A 104 -18.85 0.65 -14.99
N ASP A 105 -19.07 0.98 -15.46
CA ASP A 105 -18.50 0.80 -15.63
C ASP A 105 -17.84 0.41 -15.62
N LEU A 106 -18.00 0.49 -15.60
CA LEU A 106 -17.32 0.42 -15.36
C LEU A 106 -16.71 -0.07 -15.57
N ASN A 107 -17.01 -0.08 -16.02
CA ASN A 107 -16.48 -0.14 -16.08
C ASN A 107 -15.94 -0.02 -16.51
N GLN A 108 -16.11 0.35 -16.74
CA GLN A 108 -15.71 0.75 -16.91
C GLN A 108 -15.11 0.85 -16.75
N ALA A 109 -15.35 1.02 -16.72
CA ALA A 109 -14.98 1.25 -16.21
C ALA A 109 -14.39 0.91 -15.69
N ILE A 110 -14.48 0.91 -15.57
CA ILE A 110 -14.17 0.71 -14.92
C ILE A 110 -13.87 0.23 -14.70
N VAL A 111 -14.06 0.41 -14.77
CA VAL A 111 -13.98 0.09 -14.31
C VAL A 111 -13.87 -0.30 -14.15
#